data_75de5cde34f66ae2044b9bd2c0e60b07
#
_entry.id   75de5cde34f66ae2044b9bd2c0e60b07
#
_cell.length_a   1.000
_cell.length_b   1.000
_cell.length_c   1.000
_cell.angle_alpha   90.00
_cell.angle_beta   90.00
_cell.angle_gamma   90.00
#
_symmetry.space_group_name_H-M   'P 1'
#
loop_
_entity.id
_entity.type
_entity.pdbx_description
1 polymer ?
#
loop_
_entity_poly.entity_id
_entity_poly.type
_entity_poly.pdbx_seq_one_letter_code
_entity_poly.pdbx_strand_id
1 'polypeptide(L)'
;VNKALLKQAGYELTDITNFETLKKAADDIHARASELGFDAFSSAGLDGSSSWRFSGHLANMPLFYEFRDDNVTAQPATITGKYLDNYKAIWDLYTTDTATTGADLITATSDMSSGEFKEGKAVFYQNGTWEYAGLVEAGLKPEDLAMIPIYCGVEGEEKAGLCCGTENCWSVNKEASEENIQATLDFMKWVVTSEEGTTMLAEEFGPCPFKSAKTPENVFFAQANDYITNGNYVVTWAFNYTPAVEDWRAGVVDALSKYVTGGSWDDVKTAFVDGWAAQYAAEHAA
;
A
#
# COMPACT_ATOMS: atom_id res chain seq x y z
N VAL A 1 9.39 4.71 -6.01
CA VAL A 1 9.75 5.46 -7.23
C VAL A 1 11.20 5.19 -7.60
N ASN A 2 11.46 4.90 -8.87
CA ASN A 2 12.80 4.89 -9.44
C ASN A 2 13.14 6.30 -9.98
N LYS A 3 13.91 7.07 -9.20
CA LYS A 3 14.25 8.47 -9.53
C LYS A 3 15.11 8.58 -10.80
N ALA A 4 15.93 7.58 -11.09
CA ALA A 4 16.76 7.61 -12.31
C ALA A 4 15.90 7.51 -13.57
N LEU A 5 14.90 6.62 -13.58
CA LEU A 5 13.95 6.50 -14.70
C LEU A 5 13.03 7.73 -14.78
N LEU A 6 12.55 8.23 -13.64
CA LEU A 6 11.75 9.45 -13.58
C LEU A 6 12.50 10.64 -14.22
N LYS A 7 13.76 10.80 -13.87
CA LYS A 7 14.63 11.83 -14.45
C LYS A 7 14.89 11.62 -15.95
N GLN A 8 15.07 10.37 -16.38
CA GLN A 8 15.20 10.03 -17.80
C GLN A 8 13.95 10.41 -18.59
N ALA A 9 12.77 10.30 -17.97
CA ALA A 9 11.50 10.75 -18.55
C ALA A 9 11.33 12.28 -18.54
N GLY A 10 12.21 13.03 -17.87
CA GLY A 10 12.19 14.50 -17.83
C GLY A 10 11.46 15.09 -16.64
N TYR A 11 11.28 14.32 -15.57
CA TYR A 11 10.64 14.73 -14.31
C TYR A 11 11.59 14.61 -13.14
N GLU A 12 11.38 15.43 -12.12
CA GLU A 12 12.03 15.29 -10.80
C GLU A 12 10.97 14.87 -9.77
N LEU A 13 11.44 14.25 -8.68
CA LEU A 13 10.51 13.80 -7.61
C LEU A 13 9.67 14.95 -7.02
N THR A 14 10.23 16.15 -6.99
CA THR A 14 9.58 17.39 -6.51
C THR A 14 8.47 17.89 -7.42
N ASP A 15 8.35 17.41 -8.65
CA ASP A 15 7.26 17.74 -9.55
C ASP A 15 5.97 17.01 -9.19
N ILE A 16 6.07 15.95 -8.37
CA ILE A 16 4.95 15.08 -8.00
C ILE A 16 4.53 15.41 -6.57
N THR A 17 3.46 16.18 -6.43
CA THR A 17 2.97 16.70 -5.15
C THR A 17 1.51 16.39 -4.84
N ASN A 18 0.77 15.86 -5.81
CA ASN A 18 -0.63 15.49 -5.71
C ASN A 18 -1.02 14.55 -6.86
N PHE A 19 -2.27 14.10 -6.89
CA PHE A 19 -2.79 13.19 -7.91
C PHE A 19 -2.68 13.76 -9.33
N GLU A 20 -2.97 15.04 -9.54
CA GLU A 20 -2.93 15.66 -10.87
C GLU A 20 -1.52 15.65 -11.45
N THR A 21 -0.52 16.00 -10.63
CA THR A 21 0.89 16.02 -11.06
C THR A 21 1.44 14.61 -11.25
N LEU A 22 1.04 13.64 -10.41
CA LEU A 22 1.37 12.23 -10.60
C LEU A 22 0.75 11.69 -11.89
N LYS A 23 -0.55 11.94 -12.10
CA LYS A 23 -1.26 11.51 -13.32
C LYS A 23 -0.63 12.09 -14.58
N LYS A 24 -0.32 13.39 -14.56
CA LYS A 24 0.35 14.03 -15.70
C LYS A 24 1.68 13.37 -16.04
N ALA A 25 2.50 13.06 -15.04
CA ALA A 25 3.78 12.40 -15.27
C ALA A 25 3.57 10.96 -15.76
N ALA A 26 2.63 10.23 -15.18
CA ALA A 26 2.35 8.85 -15.58
C ALA A 26 1.78 8.75 -16.99
N ASP A 27 0.77 9.56 -17.35
CA ASP A 27 0.19 9.61 -18.68
C ASP A 27 1.28 9.91 -19.77
N ASP A 28 2.17 10.88 -19.49
CA ASP A 28 3.26 11.24 -20.41
C ASP A 28 4.30 10.12 -20.56
N ILE A 29 4.68 9.48 -19.46
CA ILE A 29 5.62 8.34 -19.47
C ILE A 29 5.01 7.17 -20.25
N HIS A 30 3.77 6.82 -19.96
CA HIS A 30 3.05 5.73 -20.64
C HIS A 30 2.94 6.00 -22.16
N ALA A 31 2.56 7.20 -22.54
CA ALA A 31 2.48 7.59 -23.96
C ALA A 31 3.82 7.46 -24.70
N ARG A 32 4.94 7.58 -23.99
CA ARG A 32 6.30 7.45 -24.52
C ARG A 32 6.99 6.12 -24.14
N ALA A 33 6.27 5.15 -23.59
CA ALA A 33 6.87 3.92 -23.07
C ALA A 33 7.73 3.18 -24.11
N SER A 34 7.30 3.16 -25.37
CA SER A 34 8.07 2.55 -26.48
C SER A 34 9.39 3.28 -26.75
N GLU A 35 9.45 4.60 -26.59
CA GLU A 35 10.65 5.42 -26.75
C GLU A 35 11.58 5.28 -25.56
N LEU A 36 11.01 5.34 -24.36
CA LEU A 36 11.74 5.30 -23.09
C LEU A 36 12.29 3.90 -22.76
N GLY A 37 11.60 2.84 -23.19
CA GLY A 37 11.91 1.46 -22.89
C GLY A 37 11.38 0.99 -21.50
N PHE A 38 10.55 1.81 -20.86
CA PHE A 38 9.87 1.52 -19.59
C PHE A 38 8.52 2.25 -19.54
N ASP A 39 7.63 1.77 -18.67
CA ASP A 39 6.30 2.33 -18.47
C ASP A 39 6.20 3.13 -17.15
N ALA A 40 5.05 3.76 -16.90
CA ALA A 40 4.84 4.53 -15.69
C ALA A 40 4.75 3.64 -14.46
N PHE A 41 3.77 2.73 -14.40
CA PHE A 41 3.59 1.85 -13.26
C PHE A 41 4.02 0.42 -13.55
N SER A 42 4.50 -0.27 -12.53
CA SER A 42 4.60 -1.74 -12.58
C SER A 42 3.20 -2.35 -12.50
N SER A 43 2.98 -3.42 -13.28
CA SER A 43 1.67 -4.05 -13.47
C SER A 43 1.21 -4.77 -12.21
N ALA A 44 0.45 -4.11 -11.35
CA ALA A 44 -0.15 -4.75 -10.21
C ALA A 44 -1.45 -5.47 -10.60
N GLY A 45 -1.58 -6.75 -10.25
CA GLY A 45 -2.68 -7.59 -10.70
C GLY A 45 -3.73 -7.91 -9.65
N LEU A 46 -4.74 -8.66 -10.08
CA LEU A 46 -5.86 -9.14 -9.26
C LEU A 46 -5.67 -10.59 -8.79
N ASP A 47 -4.56 -11.23 -9.14
CA ASP A 47 -4.16 -12.51 -8.57
C ASP A 47 -4.07 -12.43 -7.03
N GLY A 48 -4.29 -13.54 -6.34
CA GLY A 48 -4.28 -13.62 -4.88
C GLY A 48 -2.99 -13.13 -4.23
N SER A 49 -1.85 -13.17 -4.94
CA SER A 49 -0.58 -12.64 -4.47
C SER A 49 -0.44 -11.12 -4.63
N SER A 50 -1.28 -10.49 -5.47
CA SER A 50 -1.16 -9.09 -5.88
C SER A 50 -2.35 -8.20 -5.51
N SER A 51 -3.56 -8.75 -5.45
CA SER A 51 -4.83 -8.00 -5.28
C SER A 51 -4.93 -7.18 -3.99
N TRP A 52 -4.15 -7.52 -2.96
CA TRP A 52 -4.08 -6.75 -1.72
C TRP A 52 -3.68 -5.28 -1.93
N ARG A 53 -2.96 -4.97 -3.00
CA ARG A 53 -2.63 -3.59 -3.38
C ARG A 53 -3.89 -2.76 -3.58
N PHE A 54 -4.86 -3.34 -4.25
CA PHE A 54 -6.13 -2.67 -4.58
C PHE A 54 -7.14 -2.73 -3.45
N SER A 55 -7.31 -3.89 -2.82
CA SER A 55 -8.29 -4.12 -1.77
C SER A 55 -7.82 -3.75 -0.35
N GLY A 56 -6.55 -3.40 -0.21
CA GLY A 56 -5.93 -2.93 1.03
C GLY A 56 -5.37 -1.51 0.87
N HIS A 57 -4.21 -1.38 0.23
CA HIS A 57 -3.49 -0.10 0.17
C HIS A 57 -4.28 1.00 -0.57
N LEU A 58 -4.74 0.74 -1.79
CA LEU A 58 -5.51 1.75 -2.53
C LEU A 58 -6.91 1.92 -1.95
N ALA A 59 -7.56 0.85 -1.49
CA ALA A 59 -8.85 0.92 -0.82
C ALA A 59 -8.80 1.68 0.51
N ASN A 60 -7.63 1.73 1.15
CA ASN A 60 -7.42 2.54 2.35
C ASN A 60 -7.66 4.04 2.09
N MET A 61 -7.34 4.54 0.91
CA MET A 61 -7.41 5.98 0.63
C MET A 61 -8.82 6.55 0.76
N PRO A 62 -9.86 6.02 0.08
CA PRO A 62 -11.22 6.50 0.26
C PRO A 62 -11.73 6.33 1.69
N LEU A 63 -11.38 5.23 2.38
CA LEU A 63 -11.76 5.01 3.76
C LEU A 63 -11.10 6.02 4.71
N PHE A 64 -9.79 6.24 4.56
CA PHE A 64 -9.05 7.19 5.39
C PHE A 64 -9.62 8.60 5.30
N TYR A 65 -9.89 9.10 4.09
CA TYR A 65 -10.41 10.45 3.92
C TYR A 65 -11.85 10.58 4.41
N GLU A 66 -12.71 9.58 4.18
CA GLU A 66 -14.06 9.56 4.73
C GLU A 66 -14.03 9.55 6.27
N PHE A 67 -13.22 8.68 6.86
CA PHE A 67 -13.12 8.55 8.32
C PHE A 67 -12.52 9.79 8.98
N ARG A 68 -11.53 10.43 8.33
CA ARG A 68 -10.97 11.70 8.77
C ARG A 68 -12.04 12.80 8.81
N ASP A 69 -12.79 12.95 7.73
CA ASP A 69 -13.80 14.01 7.60
C ASP A 69 -14.98 13.78 8.54
N ASP A 70 -15.38 12.54 8.76
CA ASP A 70 -16.51 12.15 9.59
C ASP A 70 -16.12 11.88 11.06
N ASN A 71 -14.81 12.06 11.41
CA ASN A 71 -14.25 11.79 12.74
C ASN A 71 -14.54 10.37 13.25
N VAL A 72 -14.44 9.38 12.39
CA VAL A 72 -14.63 7.97 12.74
C VAL A 72 -13.44 7.47 13.56
N THR A 73 -13.71 6.97 14.77
CA THR A 73 -12.70 6.47 15.74
C THR A 73 -12.90 5.03 16.15
N ALA A 74 -13.91 4.36 15.62
CA ALA A 74 -14.21 2.95 15.85
C ALA A 74 -14.86 2.37 14.59
N GLN A 75 -14.98 1.03 14.51
CA GLN A 75 -15.61 0.35 13.39
C GLN A 75 -17.05 0.84 13.19
N PRO A 76 -17.38 1.51 12.06
CA PRO A 76 -18.75 1.95 11.78
C PRO A 76 -19.58 0.82 11.18
N ALA A 77 -20.89 0.82 11.45
CA ALA A 77 -21.82 -0.17 10.89
C ALA A 77 -21.96 -0.02 9.35
N THR A 78 -21.77 1.18 8.84
CA THR A 78 -21.89 1.52 7.42
C THR A 78 -20.85 2.57 7.05
N ILE A 79 -20.48 2.61 5.79
CA ILE A 79 -19.70 3.68 5.16
C ILE A 79 -20.53 4.31 4.05
N THR A 80 -20.19 5.53 3.65
CA THR A 80 -20.96 6.27 2.61
C THR A 80 -20.36 6.10 1.21
N GLY A 81 -19.09 5.76 1.13
CA GLY A 81 -18.37 5.67 -0.14
C GLY A 81 -18.09 7.04 -0.77
N LYS A 82 -18.02 8.10 0.04
CA LYS A 82 -17.83 9.49 -0.36
C LYS A 82 -16.68 9.70 -1.35
N TYR A 83 -15.61 8.92 -1.22
CA TYR A 83 -14.40 9.05 -2.03
C TYR A 83 -14.18 7.88 -3.02
N LEU A 84 -15.22 7.12 -3.39
CA LEU A 84 -15.10 6.01 -4.33
C LEU A 84 -14.82 6.43 -5.77
N ASP A 85 -15.17 7.67 -6.17
CA ASP A 85 -14.76 8.20 -7.47
C ASP A 85 -13.24 8.53 -7.48
N ASN A 86 -12.69 8.95 -6.35
CA ASN A 86 -11.24 9.10 -6.15
C ASN A 86 -10.54 7.74 -6.18
N TYR A 87 -11.11 6.72 -5.56
CA TYR A 87 -10.61 5.35 -5.64
C TYR A 87 -10.60 4.85 -7.10
N LYS A 88 -11.66 5.12 -7.87
CA LYS A 88 -11.68 4.82 -9.30
C LYS A 88 -10.54 5.51 -10.03
N ALA A 89 -10.30 6.77 -9.75
CA ALA A 89 -9.27 7.54 -10.44
C ALA A 89 -7.86 6.96 -10.23
N ILE A 90 -7.50 6.57 -8.98
CA ILE A 90 -6.22 5.90 -8.73
C ILE A 90 -6.19 4.48 -9.28
N TRP A 91 -7.30 3.74 -9.19
CA TRP A 91 -7.42 2.43 -9.80
C TRP A 91 -7.15 2.50 -11.30
N ASP A 92 -7.86 3.38 -12.01
CA ASP A 92 -7.71 3.53 -13.45
C ASP A 92 -6.25 3.89 -13.79
N LEU A 93 -5.67 4.90 -13.12
CA LEU A 93 -4.29 5.32 -13.37
C LEU A 93 -3.28 4.16 -13.23
N TYR A 94 -3.38 3.38 -12.15
CA TYR A 94 -2.43 2.29 -11.86
C TYR A 94 -2.63 1.06 -12.73
N THR A 95 -3.76 0.94 -13.42
CA THR A 95 -4.09 -0.23 -14.25
C THR A 95 -4.15 0.07 -15.74
N THR A 96 -4.05 1.34 -16.14
CA THR A 96 -3.98 1.75 -17.56
C THR A 96 -2.58 2.17 -17.96
N ASP A 97 -1.82 2.84 -17.09
CA ASP A 97 -0.49 3.37 -17.39
C ASP A 97 0.61 2.36 -17.02
N THR A 98 0.46 1.15 -17.50
CA THR A 98 1.27 -0.03 -17.20
C THR A 98 1.30 -0.99 -18.39
N ALA A 99 2.29 -1.89 -18.43
CA ALA A 99 2.45 -2.85 -19.51
C ALA A 99 1.34 -3.90 -19.60
N THR A 100 0.78 -4.33 -18.45
CA THR A 100 -0.32 -5.32 -18.39
C THR A 100 -1.61 -4.62 -18.01
N THR A 101 -2.63 -4.71 -18.88
CA THR A 101 -3.90 -3.99 -18.73
C THR A 101 -5.12 -4.88 -18.96
N GLY A 102 -6.31 -4.40 -18.63
CA GLY A 102 -7.57 -5.08 -18.91
C GLY A 102 -7.68 -6.45 -18.27
N ALA A 103 -8.18 -7.44 -19.04
CA ALA A 103 -8.42 -8.80 -18.54
C ALA A 103 -7.13 -9.54 -18.09
N ASP A 104 -5.97 -9.16 -18.63
CA ASP A 104 -4.69 -9.79 -18.27
C ASP A 104 -4.29 -9.48 -16.82
N LEU A 105 -4.84 -8.40 -16.22
CA LEU A 105 -4.67 -8.09 -14.80
C LEU A 105 -5.21 -9.17 -13.87
N ILE A 106 -6.18 -9.98 -14.30
CA ILE A 106 -6.79 -11.02 -13.45
C ILE A 106 -5.74 -12.05 -13.00
N THR A 107 -4.76 -12.34 -13.85
CA THR A 107 -3.71 -13.33 -13.59
C THR A 107 -2.33 -12.71 -13.32
N ALA A 108 -2.23 -11.38 -13.33
CA ALA A 108 -0.96 -10.71 -13.03
C ALA A 108 -0.61 -10.84 -11.55
N THR A 109 0.63 -11.30 -11.29
CA THR A 109 1.10 -11.68 -9.96
C THR A 109 1.98 -10.60 -9.31
N SER A 110 2.24 -10.74 -8.00
CA SER A 110 3.23 -9.92 -7.30
C SER A 110 4.63 -10.03 -7.91
N ASP A 111 5.03 -11.24 -8.35
CA ASP A 111 6.35 -11.45 -8.93
C ASP A 111 6.52 -10.71 -10.27
N MET A 112 5.46 -10.65 -11.09
CA MET A 112 5.47 -9.85 -12.33
C MET A 112 5.70 -8.37 -12.00
N SER A 113 4.93 -7.82 -11.11
CA SER A 113 5.02 -6.42 -10.67
C SER A 113 6.40 -6.08 -10.08
N SER A 114 6.93 -6.94 -9.21
CA SER A 114 8.26 -6.81 -8.61
C SER A 114 9.37 -6.92 -9.67
N GLY A 115 9.25 -7.88 -10.59
CA GLY A 115 10.18 -8.09 -11.68
C GLY A 115 10.29 -6.89 -12.60
N GLU A 116 9.17 -6.33 -13.06
CA GLU A 116 9.14 -5.14 -13.90
C GLU A 116 9.89 -3.95 -13.27
N PHE A 117 9.66 -3.70 -11.97
CA PHE A 117 10.35 -2.61 -11.28
C PHE A 117 11.85 -2.89 -11.09
N LYS A 118 12.22 -4.10 -10.68
CA LYS A 118 13.62 -4.53 -10.51
C LYS A 118 14.41 -4.50 -11.81
N GLU A 119 13.77 -4.80 -12.93
CA GLU A 119 14.38 -4.75 -14.27
C GLU A 119 14.42 -3.35 -14.88
N GLY A 120 13.96 -2.32 -14.17
CA GLY A 120 13.90 -0.95 -14.68
C GLY A 120 12.88 -0.77 -15.80
N LYS A 121 11.76 -1.48 -15.74
CA LYS A 121 10.65 -1.42 -16.70
C LYS A 121 9.50 -0.52 -16.23
N ALA A 122 9.56 0.00 -15.01
CA ALA A 122 8.56 0.90 -14.46
C ALA A 122 9.19 1.96 -13.56
N VAL A 123 8.61 3.17 -13.58
CA VAL A 123 9.02 4.29 -12.73
C VAL A 123 8.42 4.18 -11.34
N PHE A 124 7.13 3.82 -11.27
CA PHE A 124 6.35 3.74 -10.03
C PHE A 124 6.00 2.30 -9.70
N TYR A 125 6.13 1.95 -8.44
CA TYR A 125 5.81 0.63 -7.91
C TYR A 125 5.04 0.76 -6.59
N GLN A 126 3.79 0.37 -6.59
CA GLN A 126 2.97 0.38 -5.38
C GLN A 126 3.30 -0.85 -4.54
N ASN A 127 3.98 -0.64 -3.41
CA ASN A 127 4.36 -1.68 -2.47
C ASN A 127 4.72 -1.05 -1.10
N GLY A 128 5.50 -1.73 -0.29
CA GLY A 128 5.91 -1.29 1.04
C GLY A 128 7.43 -1.31 1.25
N THR A 129 7.83 -0.85 2.42
CA THR A 129 9.25 -0.72 2.81
C THR A 129 10.02 -2.05 2.85
N TRP A 130 9.31 -3.18 2.96
CA TRP A 130 9.86 -4.54 2.92
C TRP A 130 10.51 -4.90 1.58
N GLU A 131 10.18 -4.19 0.49
CA GLU A 131 10.80 -4.41 -0.81
C GLU A 131 12.26 -3.94 -0.89
N TYR A 132 12.69 -3.04 0.01
CA TYR A 132 13.99 -2.37 -0.08
C TYR A 132 15.16 -3.33 -0.26
N ALA A 133 15.26 -4.35 0.59
CA ALA A 133 16.35 -5.32 0.53
C ALA A 133 16.39 -6.02 -0.84
N GLY A 134 15.25 -6.51 -1.33
CA GLY A 134 15.13 -7.16 -2.63
C GLY A 134 15.38 -6.23 -3.82
N LEU A 135 15.10 -4.93 -3.69
CA LEU A 135 15.43 -3.94 -4.72
C LEU A 135 16.93 -3.68 -4.81
N VAL A 136 17.59 -3.55 -3.66
CA VAL A 136 19.06 -3.36 -3.59
C VAL A 136 19.79 -4.61 -4.07
N GLU A 137 19.35 -5.81 -3.68
CA GLU A 137 19.87 -7.08 -4.16
C GLU A 137 19.75 -7.24 -5.69
N ALA A 138 18.67 -6.75 -6.27
CA ALA A 138 18.48 -6.71 -7.72
C ALA A 138 19.36 -5.65 -8.43
N GLY A 139 20.14 -4.86 -7.68
CA GLY A 139 21.10 -3.89 -8.21
C GLY A 139 20.59 -2.46 -8.34
N LEU A 140 19.38 -2.15 -7.83
CA LEU A 140 18.92 -0.77 -7.75
C LEU A 140 19.72 -0.02 -6.68
N LYS A 141 20.11 1.20 -6.99
CA LYS A 141 20.92 2.01 -6.06
C LYS A 141 20.02 2.69 -5.03
N PRO A 142 20.39 2.66 -3.74
CA PRO A 142 19.63 3.36 -2.69
C PRO A 142 19.36 4.84 -3.01
N GLU A 143 20.33 5.54 -3.60
CA GLU A 143 20.19 6.95 -3.98
C GLU A 143 19.17 7.19 -5.11
N ASP A 144 18.82 6.16 -5.89
CA ASP A 144 17.83 6.24 -6.97
C ASP A 144 16.41 5.82 -6.49
N LEU A 145 16.29 5.34 -5.26
CA LEU A 145 15.00 4.92 -4.68
C LEU A 145 14.36 6.05 -3.86
N ALA A 146 13.05 6.17 -4.00
CA ALA A 146 12.24 7.09 -3.19
C ALA A 146 10.85 6.53 -2.94
N MET A 147 10.18 7.05 -1.90
CA MET A 147 8.76 6.84 -1.65
C MET A 147 8.00 8.16 -1.79
N ILE A 148 6.80 8.08 -2.31
CA ILE A 148 5.82 9.17 -2.35
C ILE A 148 4.50 8.70 -1.74
N PRO A 149 3.67 9.62 -1.23
CA PRO A 149 2.31 9.27 -0.78
C PRO A 149 1.49 8.65 -1.91
N ILE A 150 0.48 7.87 -1.54
CA ILE A 150 -0.57 7.47 -2.47
C ILE A 150 -1.53 8.65 -2.59
N TYR A 151 -1.44 9.37 -3.70
CA TYR A 151 -2.32 10.48 -4.00
C TYR A 151 -3.61 9.97 -4.66
N CYS A 152 -4.75 10.58 -4.35
CA CYS A 152 -6.06 10.18 -4.88
C CYS A 152 -6.98 11.33 -5.27
N GLY A 153 -6.46 12.58 -5.35
CA GLY A 153 -7.22 13.74 -5.79
C GLY A 153 -8.16 14.31 -4.73
N VAL A 154 -7.86 14.12 -3.45
CA VAL A 154 -8.62 14.72 -2.35
C VAL A 154 -7.97 16.02 -1.91
N GLU A 155 -8.79 17.03 -1.60
CA GLU A 155 -8.30 18.33 -1.14
C GLU A 155 -7.40 18.19 0.10
N GLY A 156 -6.22 18.84 0.06
CA GLY A 156 -5.22 18.80 1.12
C GLY A 156 -4.29 17.59 1.06
N GLU A 157 -4.36 16.75 0.02
CA GLU A 157 -3.47 15.60 -0.13
C GLU A 157 -2.00 15.97 -0.37
N GLU A 158 -1.73 17.21 -0.80
CA GLU A 158 -0.36 17.72 -0.93
C GLU A 158 0.40 17.78 0.41
N LYS A 159 -0.33 17.67 1.52
CA LYS A 159 0.21 17.55 2.88
C LYS A 159 0.18 16.13 3.41
N ALA A 160 -0.23 15.16 2.60
CA ALA A 160 -0.18 13.76 3.01
C ALA A 160 1.27 13.30 3.17
N GLY A 161 1.50 12.48 4.17
CA GLY A 161 2.67 11.64 4.27
C GLY A 161 2.39 10.23 3.76
N LEU A 162 3.27 9.31 4.11
CA LEU A 162 3.15 7.92 3.70
C LEU A 162 2.04 7.20 4.48
N CYS A 163 1.49 6.14 3.88
CA CYS A 163 0.65 5.21 4.61
C CYS A 163 1.51 4.49 5.66
N CYS A 164 1.09 4.54 6.92
CA CYS A 164 1.82 3.94 8.03
C CYS A 164 0.87 3.55 9.16
N GLY A 165 1.17 2.46 9.83
CA GLY A 165 0.43 2.02 11.00
C GLY A 165 0.96 0.69 11.54
N THR A 166 0.40 0.24 12.66
CA THR A 166 0.71 -1.07 13.24
C THR A 166 -0.22 -2.10 12.61
N GLU A 167 0.34 -3.01 11.81
CA GLU A 167 -0.40 -4.06 11.12
C GLU A 167 -0.10 -5.44 11.70
N ASN A 168 1.11 -5.63 12.22
CA ASN A 168 1.55 -6.92 12.73
C ASN A 168 1.67 -6.90 14.23
N CYS A 169 1.15 -7.93 14.89
CA CYS A 169 1.28 -8.15 16.32
C CYS A 169 1.61 -9.60 16.61
N TRP A 170 2.32 -9.81 17.72
CA TRP A 170 2.60 -11.14 18.21
C TRP A 170 1.50 -11.59 19.15
N SER A 171 1.06 -12.83 19.00
CA SER A 171 0.08 -13.45 19.88
C SER A 171 0.69 -14.67 20.54
N VAL A 172 0.47 -14.80 21.84
CA VAL A 172 0.88 -15.99 22.60
C VAL A 172 -0.28 -16.98 22.62
N ASN A 173 -0.05 -18.23 22.22
CA ASN A 173 -1.07 -19.26 22.30
C ASN A 173 -1.37 -19.60 23.77
N LYS A 174 -2.53 -19.18 24.26
CA LYS A 174 -2.97 -19.42 25.64
C LYS A 174 -3.26 -20.87 25.98
N GLU A 175 -3.46 -21.72 24.97
CA GLU A 175 -3.72 -23.17 25.14
C GLU A 175 -2.42 -24.00 25.19
N ALA A 176 -1.25 -23.36 25.02
CA ALA A 176 0.03 -24.03 25.18
C ALA A 176 0.33 -24.34 26.66
N SER A 177 1.31 -25.23 26.93
CA SER A 177 1.76 -25.46 28.31
C SER A 177 2.37 -24.20 28.92
N GLU A 178 2.29 -24.06 30.24
CA GLU A 178 2.89 -22.92 30.97
C GLU A 178 4.37 -22.74 30.62
N GLU A 179 5.14 -23.83 30.47
CA GLU A 179 6.55 -23.82 30.07
C GLU A 179 6.73 -23.20 28.69
N ASN A 180 5.90 -23.59 27.70
CA ASN A 180 5.97 -23.05 26.34
C ASN A 180 5.51 -21.58 26.28
N ILE A 181 4.50 -21.19 27.05
CA ILE A 181 4.08 -19.79 27.18
C ILE A 181 5.26 -18.96 27.74
N GLN A 182 5.88 -19.41 28.83
CA GLN A 182 7.00 -18.69 29.43
C GLN A 182 8.20 -18.60 28.48
N ALA A 183 8.56 -19.67 27.78
CA ALA A 183 9.63 -19.65 26.77
C ALA A 183 9.33 -18.68 25.63
N THR A 184 8.07 -18.60 25.18
CA THR A 184 7.63 -17.63 24.17
C THR A 184 7.78 -16.19 24.68
N LEU A 185 7.35 -15.90 25.90
CA LEU A 185 7.49 -14.57 26.49
C LEU A 185 8.96 -14.18 26.70
N ASP A 186 9.82 -15.12 27.12
CA ASP A 186 11.25 -14.89 27.28
C ASP A 186 11.92 -14.60 25.92
N PHE A 187 11.54 -15.34 24.87
CA PHE A 187 12.00 -15.07 23.51
C PHE A 187 11.54 -13.68 23.01
N MET A 188 10.26 -13.34 23.17
CA MET A 188 9.72 -12.02 22.79
C MET A 188 10.50 -10.90 23.52
N LYS A 189 10.75 -11.07 24.82
CA LYS A 189 11.54 -10.12 25.61
C LYS A 189 12.96 -10.01 25.07
N TRP A 190 13.61 -11.14 24.79
CA TRP A 190 14.97 -11.16 24.24
C TRP A 190 15.03 -10.42 22.90
N VAL A 191 14.12 -10.70 21.97
CA VAL A 191 14.06 -10.06 20.63
C VAL A 191 14.00 -8.55 20.74
N VAL A 192 13.20 -7.99 21.69
CA VAL A 192 13.01 -6.53 21.80
C VAL A 192 14.00 -5.83 22.73
N THR A 193 14.90 -6.57 23.42
CA THR A 193 15.83 -5.97 24.41
C THR A 193 17.29 -6.33 24.21
N SER A 194 17.62 -7.43 23.54
CA SER A 194 19.01 -7.81 23.27
C SER A 194 19.61 -7.03 22.09
N GLU A 195 20.93 -6.97 22.05
CA GLU A 195 21.67 -6.37 20.92
C GLU A 195 21.35 -7.09 19.61
N GLU A 196 21.41 -8.42 19.61
CA GLU A 196 21.15 -9.25 18.45
C GLU A 196 19.68 -9.14 17.99
N GLY A 197 18.73 -9.27 18.92
CA GLY A 197 17.32 -9.21 18.60
C GLY A 197 16.89 -7.87 18.03
N THR A 198 17.35 -6.76 18.63
CA THR A 198 17.01 -5.41 18.14
C THR A 198 17.71 -5.09 16.81
N THR A 199 18.90 -5.63 16.55
CA THR A 199 19.57 -5.54 15.24
C THR A 199 18.77 -6.30 14.18
N MET A 200 18.43 -7.54 14.44
CA MET A 200 17.64 -8.38 13.53
C MET A 200 16.29 -7.72 13.20
N LEU A 201 15.59 -7.19 14.20
CA LEU A 201 14.33 -6.49 13.96
C LEU A 201 14.50 -5.27 13.04
N ALA A 202 15.55 -4.47 13.22
CA ALA A 202 15.80 -3.30 12.39
C ALA A 202 16.18 -3.68 10.95
N GLU A 203 16.99 -4.72 10.76
CA GLU A 203 17.46 -5.15 9.44
C GLU A 203 16.35 -5.84 8.63
N GLU A 204 15.54 -6.70 9.27
CA GLU A 204 14.56 -7.54 8.58
C GLU A 204 13.16 -6.91 8.51
N PHE A 205 12.76 -6.18 9.56
CA PHE A 205 11.38 -5.68 9.69
C PHE A 205 11.27 -4.15 9.71
N GLY A 206 12.38 -3.44 9.86
CA GLY A 206 12.38 -1.99 9.89
C GLY A 206 12.09 -1.39 11.28
N PRO A 207 11.54 -0.17 11.35
CA PRO A 207 11.33 0.50 12.63
C PRO A 207 10.29 -0.21 13.48
N CYS A 208 10.65 -0.46 14.73
CA CYS A 208 9.78 -1.10 15.71
C CYS A 208 9.37 -0.12 16.82
N PRO A 209 8.16 -0.25 17.42
CA PRO A 209 7.64 0.68 18.42
C PRO A 209 8.20 0.41 19.84
N PHE A 210 9.34 -0.22 19.98
CA PHE A 210 9.97 -0.54 21.27
C PHE A 210 11.03 0.49 21.64
N LYS A 211 11.19 0.77 22.95
CA LYS A 211 12.15 1.77 23.44
C LYS A 211 13.61 1.49 23.08
N SER A 212 13.95 0.22 22.91
CA SER A 212 15.27 -0.28 22.56
C SER A 212 15.45 -0.53 21.06
N ALA A 213 14.47 -0.18 20.25
CA ALA A 213 14.52 -0.38 18.80
C ALA A 213 15.69 0.38 18.18
N LYS A 214 16.40 -0.29 17.27
CA LYS A 214 17.44 0.34 16.46
C LYS A 214 16.81 1.02 15.23
N THR A 215 17.47 2.05 14.74
CA THR A 215 17.07 2.70 13.48
C THR A 215 17.61 1.87 12.32
N PRO A 216 16.77 1.40 11.39
CA PRO A 216 17.24 0.65 10.23
C PRO A 216 17.99 1.57 9.24
N GLU A 217 19.02 1.01 8.60
CA GLU A 217 19.76 1.67 7.51
C GLU A 217 19.03 1.49 6.16
N ASN A 218 17.86 2.11 6.04
CA ASN A 218 17.01 1.99 4.86
C ASN A 218 16.50 3.39 4.47
N VAL A 219 16.77 3.81 3.23
CA VAL A 219 16.41 5.15 2.73
C VAL A 219 14.91 5.43 2.81
N PHE A 220 14.08 4.41 2.75
CA PHE A 220 12.62 4.58 2.86
C PHE A 220 12.19 5.05 4.24
N PHE A 221 12.85 4.57 5.31
CA PHE A 221 12.56 5.03 6.67
C PHE A 221 13.07 6.43 6.95
N ALA A 222 14.22 6.79 6.38
CA ALA A 222 14.72 8.16 6.42
C ALA A 222 13.69 9.12 5.77
N GLN A 223 13.21 8.78 4.59
CA GLN A 223 12.19 9.57 3.89
C GLN A 223 10.85 9.61 4.63
N ALA A 224 10.40 8.50 5.24
CA ALA A 224 9.20 8.49 6.07
C ALA A 224 9.31 9.46 7.25
N ASN A 225 10.49 9.51 7.88
CA ASN A 225 10.78 10.45 8.95
C ASN A 225 10.81 11.90 8.45
N ASP A 226 11.34 12.15 7.24
CA ASP A 226 11.34 13.47 6.62
C ASP A 226 9.93 13.99 6.39
N TYR A 227 9.00 13.17 5.89
CA TYR A 227 7.58 13.55 5.76
C TYR A 227 7.00 13.99 7.11
N ILE A 228 7.23 13.25 8.19
CA ILE A 228 6.73 13.57 9.53
C ILE A 228 7.38 14.88 10.03
N THR A 229 8.69 15.03 9.87
CA THR A 229 9.45 16.21 10.33
C THR A 229 9.05 17.47 9.57
N ASN A 230 8.68 17.34 8.30
CA ASN A 230 8.17 18.43 7.48
C ASN A 230 6.71 18.79 7.78
N GLY A 231 6.07 18.09 8.71
CA GLY A 231 4.70 18.37 9.13
C GLY A 231 3.62 17.76 8.24
N ASN A 232 3.97 16.78 7.39
CA ASN A 232 2.98 16.02 6.66
C ASN A 232 2.20 15.11 7.63
N TYR A 233 0.89 14.95 7.41
CA TYR A 233 0.09 14.04 8.22
C TYR A 233 0.29 12.59 7.78
N VAL A 234 0.30 11.67 8.73
CA VAL A 234 0.37 10.23 8.45
C VAL A 234 -0.98 9.74 7.93
N VAL A 235 -0.98 9.00 6.84
CA VAL A 235 -2.17 8.27 6.36
C VAL A 235 -2.23 6.94 7.10
N THR A 236 -3.11 6.85 8.09
CA THR A 236 -3.27 5.64 8.90
C THR A 236 -4.11 4.58 8.17
N TRP A 237 -4.00 3.32 8.63
CA TRP A 237 -4.73 2.22 8.04
C TRP A 237 -6.19 2.17 8.51
N ALA A 238 -7.05 2.97 7.87
CA ALA A 238 -8.49 2.99 8.13
C ALA A 238 -9.16 1.65 7.81
N PHE A 239 -8.62 0.87 6.88
CA PHE A 239 -9.14 -0.46 6.57
C PHE A 239 -9.04 -1.45 7.75
N ASN A 240 -8.27 -1.16 8.79
CA ASN A 240 -8.24 -1.95 10.03
C ASN A 240 -9.59 -1.93 10.77
N TYR A 241 -10.47 -0.99 10.45
CA TYR A 241 -11.85 -0.99 10.94
C TYR A 241 -12.80 -1.82 10.08
N THR A 242 -12.33 -2.44 8.99
CA THR A 242 -13.18 -3.20 8.08
C THR A 242 -13.73 -4.45 8.76
N PRO A 243 -15.05 -4.65 8.81
CA PRO A 243 -15.65 -5.87 9.35
C PRO A 243 -15.33 -7.05 8.44
N ALA A 244 -15.03 -8.23 9.04
CA ALA A 244 -14.64 -9.44 8.32
C ALA A 244 -13.75 -9.14 7.10
N VAL A 245 -12.62 -8.46 7.35
CA VAL A 245 -11.80 -7.78 6.34
C VAL A 245 -11.45 -8.66 5.13
N GLU A 246 -11.18 -9.94 5.32
CA GLU A 246 -10.83 -10.84 4.22
C GLU A 246 -12.02 -11.14 3.30
N ASP A 247 -13.21 -11.30 3.86
CA ASP A 247 -14.44 -11.53 3.08
C ASP A 247 -14.84 -10.27 2.32
N TRP A 248 -14.72 -9.11 2.96
CA TRP A 248 -14.98 -7.82 2.31
C TRP A 248 -14.00 -7.58 1.16
N ARG A 249 -12.70 -7.79 1.38
CA ARG A 249 -11.66 -7.66 0.35
C ARG A 249 -11.90 -8.59 -0.83
N ALA A 250 -12.26 -9.86 -0.56
CA ALA A 250 -12.59 -10.83 -1.60
C ALA A 250 -13.75 -10.34 -2.47
N GLY A 251 -14.80 -9.78 -1.87
CA GLY A 251 -15.94 -9.19 -2.59
C GLY A 251 -15.53 -7.99 -3.46
N VAL A 252 -14.67 -7.11 -2.96
CA VAL A 252 -14.13 -5.97 -3.72
C VAL A 252 -13.28 -6.45 -4.90
N VAL A 253 -12.39 -7.42 -4.70
CA VAL A 253 -11.53 -8.00 -5.76
C VAL A 253 -12.37 -8.70 -6.84
N ASP A 254 -13.43 -9.43 -6.47
CA ASP A 254 -14.35 -10.05 -7.42
C ASP A 254 -15.06 -8.97 -8.29
N ALA A 255 -15.51 -7.89 -7.68
CA ALA A 255 -16.12 -6.77 -8.40
C ALA A 255 -15.13 -6.07 -9.33
N LEU A 256 -13.89 -5.84 -8.89
CA LEU A 256 -12.81 -5.27 -9.71
C LEU A 256 -12.45 -6.21 -10.89
N SER A 257 -12.42 -7.51 -10.67
CA SER A 257 -12.17 -8.51 -11.73
C SER A 257 -13.26 -8.51 -12.80
N LYS A 258 -14.51 -8.30 -12.40
CA LYS A 258 -15.63 -8.09 -13.34
C LYS A 258 -15.51 -6.75 -14.07
N TYR A 259 -15.10 -5.70 -13.37
CA TYR A 259 -14.93 -4.37 -13.95
C TYR A 259 -13.91 -4.38 -15.10
N VAL A 260 -12.75 -4.99 -14.94
CA VAL A 260 -11.71 -5.06 -15.99
C VAL A 260 -12.11 -5.90 -17.20
N THR A 261 -13.17 -6.69 -17.09
CA THR A 261 -13.76 -7.47 -18.19
C THR A 261 -15.05 -6.86 -18.78
N GLY A 262 -15.32 -5.59 -18.46
CA GLY A 262 -16.45 -4.83 -19.00
C GLY A 262 -17.66 -4.72 -18.08
N GLY A 263 -17.53 -5.07 -16.82
CA GLY A 263 -18.54 -4.84 -15.78
C GLY A 263 -18.68 -3.36 -15.41
N SER A 264 -19.63 -3.07 -14.52
CA SER A 264 -19.91 -1.71 -14.07
C SER A 264 -19.04 -1.32 -12.87
N TRP A 265 -18.59 -0.05 -12.82
CA TRP A 265 -17.98 0.51 -11.61
C TRP A 265 -18.99 0.61 -10.45
N ASP A 266 -20.28 0.70 -10.73
CA ASP A 266 -21.31 0.69 -9.69
C ASP A 266 -21.36 -0.64 -8.94
N ASP A 267 -20.99 -1.77 -9.57
CA ASP A 267 -20.84 -3.05 -8.88
C ASP A 267 -19.67 -3.01 -7.88
N VAL A 268 -18.58 -2.30 -8.20
CA VAL A 268 -17.46 -2.06 -7.28
C VAL A 268 -17.92 -1.20 -6.10
N LYS A 269 -18.65 -0.10 -6.36
CA LYS A 269 -19.23 0.72 -5.29
C LYS A 269 -20.14 -0.07 -4.37
N THR A 270 -20.99 -0.91 -4.94
CA THR A 270 -21.88 -1.82 -4.18
C THR A 270 -21.08 -2.81 -3.33
N ALA A 271 -20.08 -3.47 -3.90
CA ALA A 271 -19.22 -4.39 -3.15
C ALA A 271 -18.49 -3.69 -1.99
N PHE A 272 -18.11 -2.42 -2.20
CA PHE A 272 -17.42 -1.63 -1.19
C PHE A 272 -18.38 -1.23 -0.05
N VAL A 273 -19.50 -0.60 -0.36
CA VAL A 273 -20.43 0.00 0.62
C VAL A 273 -21.39 -1.02 1.21
N ASP A 274 -22.13 -1.74 0.36
CA ASP A 274 -23.11 -2.73 0.84
C ASP A 274 -22.40 -3.97 1.38
N GLY A 275 -21.23 -4.32 0.81
CA GLY A 275 -20.35 -5.36 1.33
C GLY A 275 -19.90 -5.06 2.76
N TRP A 276 -19.48 -3.82 3.05
CA TRP A 276 -19.14 -3.38 4.41
C TRP A 276 -20.31 -3.61 5.39
N ALA A 277 -21.49 -3.08 5.06
CA ALA A 277 -22.68 -3.20 5.90
C ALA A 277 -23.11 -4.66 6.14
N ALA A 278 -22.98 -5.50 5.10
CA ALA A 278 -23.30 -6.92 5.20
C ALA A 278 -22.33 -7.66 6.15
N GLN A 279 -21.02 -7.40 6.03
CA GLN A 279 -20.02 -8.02 6.91
C GLN A 279 -20.16 -7.52 8.34
N TYR A 280 -20.42 -6.24 8.54
CA TYR A 280 -20.70 -5.72 9.88
C TYR A 280 -21.90 -6.41 10.53
N ALA A 281 -23.01 -6.55 9.78
CA ALA A 281 -24.20 -7.22 10.27
C ALA A 281 -23.93 -8.70 10.60
N ALA A 282 -23.12 -9.39 9.79
CA ALA A 282 -22.75 -10.79 10.03
C ALA A 282 -21.89 -10.97 11.30
N GLU A 283 -20.91 -10.08 11.53
CA GLU A 283 -20.07 -10.12 12.74
C GLU A 283 -20.86 -9.79 14.03
N HIS A 284 -21.92 -9.00 13.93
CA HIS A 284 -22.73 -8.55 15.07
C HIS A 284 -24.09 -9.25 15.18
N ALA A 285 -24.35 -10.25 14.36
CA ALA A 285 -25.51 -11.12 14.50
C ALA A 285 -25.28 -12.04 15.72
N ALA A 286 -25.83 -11.65 16.88
CA ALA A 286 -25.75 -12.40 18.13
C ALA A 286 -26.67 -13.63 18.14
#